data_b21261b2dad67a278b8f41435013be58
#
_entry.id   b21261b2dad67a278b8f41435013be58
#
_cell.length_a   1.000
_cell.length_b   1.000
_cell.length_c   1.000
_cell.angle_alpha   90.00
_cell.angle_beta   90.00
_cell.angle_gamma   90.00
#
_symmetry.space_group_name_H-M   'P 1'
#
loop_
_entity.id
_entity.type
_entity.pdbx_description
1 polymer ?
#
loop_
_entity_poly.entity_id
_entity_poly.type
_entity_poly.pdbx_seq_one_letter_code
_entity_poly.pdbx_strand_id
1 'polypeptide(L)'
;METDSSLDAIDKRILQALQNNGRATYDELAAGVGLSASATLRRVKRLEESGVIAGYVALLAPERVGLGLTAYINVRLAKNSDTRSPVDDFAAAVQAWPEVVECAALTGDMDYLLRVLVRDMAHYSRFIMDSLLKHPAVQDCKTSFMMRRLKGTTALPL
;
A
#
# COMPACT_ATOMS: atom_id res chain seq x y z
N MET A 1 23.29 3.18 0.75
CA MET A 1 23.40 4.56 0.29
C MET A 1 22.54 5.40 1.24
N GLU A 2 23.19 5.95 2.29
CA GLU A 2 22.55 6.81 3.27
C GLU A 2 22.20 8.13 2.59
N THR A 3 20.94 8.34 2.28
CA THR A 3 20.44 9.69 2.04
C THR A 3 20.24 10.33 3.40
N ASP A 4 21.28 11.02 3.88
CA ASP A 4 21.18 11.97 5.00
C ASP A 4 20.37 13.19 4.52
N SER A 5 19.10 12.98 4.33
CA SER A 5 18.09 14.00 4.18
C SER A 5 17.41 14.16 5.53
N SER A 6 18.12 14.77 6.48
CA SER A 6 17.50 15.14 7.75
C SER A 6 16.38 16.14 7.46
N LEU A 7 15.13 15.65 7.54
CA LEU A 7 13.92 16.47 7.42
C LEU A 7 13.90 17.50 8.54
N ASP A 8 13.96 18.77 8.20
CA ASP A 8 13.81 19.83 9.18
C ASP A 8 12.33 19.99 9.62
N ALA A 9 12.10 20.80 10.65
CA ALA A 9 10.76 21.02 11.18
C ALA A 9 9.79 21.62 10.15
N ILE A 10 10.30 22.40 9.20
CA ILE A 10 9.48 22.99 8.12
C ILE A 10 9.11 21.92 7.10
N ASP A 11 10.05 21.05 6.72
CA ASP A 11 9.79 19.93 5.81
C ASP A 11 8.72 18.99 6.39
N LYS A 12 8.82 18.66 7.67
CA LYS A 12 7.78 17.84 8.36
C LYS A 12 6.41 18.51 8.33
N ARG A 13 6.32 19.82 8.54
CA ARG A 13 5.06 20.56 8.47
C ARG A 13 4.48 20.59 7.04
N ILE A 14 5.33 20.75 6.01
CA ILE A 14 4.90 20.64 4.61
C ILE A 14 4.35 19.24 4.32
N LEU A 15 5.08 18.20 4.73
CA LEU A 15 4.67 16.81 4.53
C LEU A 15 3.36 16.49 5.26
N GLN A 16 3.17 16.97 6.50
CA GLN A 16 1.93 16.82 7.25
C GLN A 16 0.74 17.48 6.53
N ALA A 17 0.94 18.69 5.99
CA ALA A 17 -0.09 19.38 5.22
C ALA A 17 -0.44 18.61 3.94
N LEU A 18 0.54 18.14 3.19
CA LEU A 18 0.35 17.35 1.97
C LEU A 18 -0.29 15.98 2.24
N GLN A 19 0.02 15.31 3.35
CA GLN A 19 -0.64 14.07 3.74
C GLN A 19 -2.14 14.27 4.05
N ASN A 20 -2.53 15.45 4.52
CA ASN A 20 -3.92 15.80 4.78
C ASN A 20 -4.65 16.30 3.52
N ASN A 21 -3.96 17.02 2.66
CA ASN A 21 -4.48 17.53 1.39
C ASN A 21 -3.40 17.52 0.31
N GLY A 22 -3.32 16.43 -0.44
CA GLY A 22 -2.38 16.31 -1.57
C GLY A 22 -2.64 17.27 -2.74
N ARG A 23 -3.71 18.06 -2.69
CA ARG A 23 -4.04 19.10 -3.68
C ARG A 23 -3.82 20.52 -3.16
N ALA A 24 -3.19 20.67 -1.97
CA ALA A 24 -2.86 21.98 -1.43
C ALA A 24 -1.98 22.77 -2.41
N THR A 25 -2.30 24.02 -2.60
CA THR A 25 -1.50 24.94 -3.42
C THR A 25 -0.22 25.36 -2.67
N TYR A 26 0.77 25.82 -3.41
CA TYR A 26 2.01 26.30 -2.78
C TYR A 26 1.78 27.54 -1.89
N ASP A 27 0.77 28.37 -2.21
CA ASP A 27 0.38 29.52 -1.37
C ASP A 27 -0.22 29.05 -0.04
N GLU A 28 -1.10 28.04 -0.06
CA GLU A 28 -1.67 27.43 1.15
C GLU A 28 -0.56 26.80 2.03
N LEU A 29 0.34 26.03 1.41
CA LEU A 29 1.47 25.44 2.12
C LEU A 29 2.37 26.50 2.72
N ALA A 30 2.71 27.55 1.94
CA ALA A 30 3.55 28.65 2.37
C ALA A 30 2.97 29.39 3.59
N ALA A 31 1.70 29.71 3.55
CA ALA A 31 0.98 30.29 4.68
C ALA A 31 1.05 29.40 5.93
N GLY A 32 0.91 28.08 5.76
CA GLY A 32 0.99 27.10 6.82
C GLY A 32 2.35 26.97 7.49
N VAL A 33 3.45 27.25 6.76
CA VAL A 33 4.82 27.06 7.27
C VAL A 33 5.58 28.38 7.48
N GLY A 34 5.02 29.53 7.13
CA GLY A 34 5.63 30.85 7.31
C GLY A 34 6.76 31.13 6.30
N LEU A 35 6.63 30.65 5.07
CA LEU A 35 7.59 30.88 3.98
C LEU A 35 6.92 31.60 2.80
N SER A 36 7.71 32.04 1.82
CA SER A 36 7.20 32.44 0.51
C SER A 36 6.79 31.22 -0.32
N ALA A 37 5.85 31.39 -1.27
CA ALA A 37 5.45 30.31 -2.17
C ALA A 37 6.63 29.73 -2.96
N SER A 38 7.56 30.58 -3.41
CA SER A 38 8.77 30.14 -4.14
C SER A 38 9.73 29.32 -3.27
N ALA A 39 9.90 29.69 -2.00
CA ALA A 39 10.71 28.90 -1.05
C ALA A 39 10.05 27.56 -0.74
N THR A 40 8.73 27.54 -0.59
CA THR A 40 7.94 26.34 -0.37
C THR A 40 8.02 25.40 -1.58
N LEU A 41 7.80 25.93 -2.81
CA LEU A 41 7.95 25.17 -4.06
C LEU A 41 9.33 24.48 -4.14
N ARG A 42 10.41 25.22 -3.85
CA ARG A 42 11.76 24.64 -3.88
C ARG A 42 11.93 23.49 -2.88
N ARG A 43 11.32 23.60 -1.69
CA ARG A 43 11.36 22.52 -0.69
C ARG A 43 10.55 21.30 -1.14
N VAL A 44 9.33 21.50 -1.65
CA VAL A 44 8.49 20.40 -2.16
C VAL A 44 9.21 19.67 -3.28
N LYS A 45 9.78 20.39 -4.27
CA LYS A 45 10.57 19.76 -5.34
C LYS A 45 11.73 18.93 -4.82
N ARG A 46 12.48 19.44 -3.83
CA ARG A 46 13.57 18.68 -3.20
C ARG A 46 13.04 17.39 -2.54
N LEU A 47 11.89 17.44 -1.86
CA LEU A 47 11.26 16.27 -1.23
C LEU A 47 10.78 15.25 -2.27
N GLU A 48 10.31 15.71 -3.41
CA GLU A 48 9.94 14.86 -4.57
C GLU A 48 11.18 14.22 -5.20
N GLU A 49 12.21 15.02 -5.53
CA GLU A 49 13.46 14.57 -6.14
C GLU A 49 14.25 13.60 -5.25
N SER A 50 14.18 13.78 -3.93
CA SER A 50 14.80 12.87 -2.97
C SER A 50 13.98 11.59 -2.70
N GLY A 51 12.78 11.48 -3.27
CA GLY A 51 11.90 10.32 -3.08
C GLY A 51 11.18 10.28 -1.72
N VAL A 52 11.31 11.30 -0.88
CA VAL A 52 10.53 11.43 0.38
C VAL A 52 9.04 11.53 0.06
N ILE A 53 8.68 12.28 -0.98
CA ILE A 53 7.34 12.24 -1.58
C ILE A 53 7.42 11.25 -2.75
N ALA A 54 6.85 10.07 -2.57
CA ALA A 54 6.82 9.03 -3.60
C ALA A 54 5.83 9.32 -4.74
N GLY A 55 4.83 10.17 -4.48
CA GLY A 55 3.82 10.54 -5.47
C GLY A 55 2.55 11.07 -4.85
N TYR A 56 1.61 11.47 -5.72
CA TYR A 56 0.28 11.95 -5.36
C TYR A 56 -0.76 11.05 -6.03
N VAL A 57 -1.69 10.50 -5.26
CA VAL A 57 -2.71 9.59 -5.75
C VAL A 57 -4.10 9.98 -5.25
N ALA A 58 -5.12 9.70 -6.06
CA ALA A 58 -6.49 9.79 -5.60
C ALA A 58 -6.82 8.59 -4.69
N LEU A 59 -7.26 8.84 -3.48
CA LEU A 59 -7.78 7.81 -2.60
C LEU A 59 -9.26 7.56 -2.92
N LEU A 60 -9.58 6.34 -3.32
CA LEU A 60 -10.94 5.94 -3.64
C LEU A 60 -11.60 5.28 -2.42
N ALA A 61 -12.92 5.49 -2.27
CA ALA A 61 -13.74 4.71 -1.36
C ALA A 61 -14.09 3.37 -2.06
N PRO A 62 -13.59 2.22 -1.59
CA PRO A 62 -13.76 0.94 -2.31
C PRO A 62 -15.22 0.60 -2.56
N GLU A 63 -16.09 0.86 -1.58
CA GLU A 63 -17.54 0.58 -1.68
C GLU A 63 -18.21 1.40 -2.78
N ARG A 64 -17.70 2.63 -3.06
CA ARG A 64 -18.22 3.52 -4.10
C ARG A 64 -17.84 3.08 -5.52
N VAL A 65 -16.82 2.25 -5.63
CA VAL A 65 -16.38 1.65 -6.90
C VAL A 65 -16.72 0.15 -6.98
N GLY A 66 -17.66 -0.31 -6.13
CA GLY A 66 -18.20 -1.66 -6.18
C GLY A 66 -17.33 -2.73 -5.51
N LEU A 67 -16.33 -2.37 -4.71
CA LEU A 67 -15.46 -3.29 -3.97
C LEU A 67 -15.89 -3.33 -2.50
N GLY A 68 -17.00 -4.03 -2.23
CA GLY A 68 -17.66 -4.03 -0.91
C GLY A 68 -17.05 -4.99 0.11
N LEU A 69 -16.12 -5.87 -0.29
CA LEU A 69 -15.56 -6.89 0.60
C LEU A 69 -14.04 -6.79 0.66
N THR A 70 -13.50 -6.60 1.86
CA THR A 70 -12.06 -6.64 2.12
C THR A 70 -11.73 -7.92 2.87
N ALA A 71 -10.73 -8.66 2.37
CA ALA A 71 -10.17 -9.84 3.03
C ALA A 71 -8.68 -9.66 3.29
N TYR A 72 -8.22 -10.18 4.42
CA TYR A 72 -6.81 -10.37 4.74
C TYR A 72 -6.50 -11.86 4.68
N ILE A 73 -5.57 -12.25 3.83
CA ILE A 73 -5.26 -13.65 3.56
C ILE A 73 -3.80 -13.89 3.94
N ASN A 74 -3.60 -14.68 4.98
CA ASN A 74 -2.28 -15.20 5.29
C ASN A 74 -2.00 -16.39 4.38
N VAL A 75 -0.85 -16.41 3.74
CA VAL A 75 -0.43 -17.44 2.78
C VAL A 75 0.85 -18.10 3.28
N ARG A 76 0.90 -19.41 3.16
CA ARG A 76 2.10 -20.23 3.35
C ARG A 76 2.51 -20.84 2.02
N LEU A 77 3.79 -20.73 1.69
CA LEU A 77 4.34 -21.36 0.50
C LEU A 77 4.85 -22.78 0.79
N ALA A 78 4.82 -23.63 -0.21
CA ALA A 78 5.41 -24.96 -0.16
C ALA A 78 6.94 -24.86 -0.13
N LYS A 79 7.57 -25.53 0.81
CA LYS A 79 9.04 -25.56 0.93
C LYS A 79 9.72 -26.36 -0.20
N ASN A 80 9.00 -27.33 -0.78
CA ASN A 80 9.47 -28.20 -1.85
C ASN A 80 8.49 -28.06 -3.02
N SER A 81 8.64 -27.03 -3.82
CA SER A 81 7.95 -26.93 -5.11
C SER A 81 8.92 -27.32 -6.22
N ASP A 82 8.41 -27.94 -7.29
CA ASP A 82 9.19 -28.24 -8.50
C ASP A 82 9.67 -26.99 -9.27
N THR A 83 9.30 -25.79 -8.76
CA THR A 83 9.71 -24.51 -9.32
C THR A 83 11.05 -24.06 -8.74
N ARG A 84 11.89 -23.44 -9.57
CA ARG A 84 13.22 -22.95 -9.18
C ARG A 84 13.20 -21.93 -8.05
N SER A 85 12.13 -21.14 -7.93
CA SER A 85 11.93 -20.16 -6.88
C SER A 85 10.43 -19.97 -6.62
N PRO A 86 9.84 -20.69 -5.64
CA PRO A 86 8.44 -20.51 -5.25
C PRO A 86 8.10 -19.06 -4.88
N VAL A 87 9.08 -18.36 -4.32
CA VAL A 87 8.94 -16.95 -3.90
C VAL A 87 8.80 -16.04 -5.11
N ASP A 88 9.67 -16.19 -6.13
CA ASP A 88 9.66 -15.33 -7.32
C ASP A 88 8.40 -15.60 -8.17
N ASP A 89 8.02 -16.86 -8.30
CA ASP A 89 6.81 -17.25 -9.03
C ASP A 89 5.55 -16.70 -8.34
N PHE A 90 5.49 -16.78 -7.01
CA PHE A 90 4.39 -16.21 -6.24
C PHE A 90 4.37 -14.68 -6.33
N ALA A 91 5.53 -14.03 -6.22
CA ALA A 91 5.64 -12.58 -6.37
C ALA A 91 5.15 -12.09 -7.74
N ALA A 92 5.50 -12.80 -8.82
CA ALA A 92 5.01 -12.49 -10.16
C ALA A 92 3.49 -12.67 -10.27
N ALA A 93 2.94 -13.75 -9.71
CA ALA A 93 1.50 -14.01 -9.71
C ALA A 93 0.73 -12.93 -8.95
N VAL A 94 1.22 -12.51 -7.78
CA VAL A 94 0.60 -11.43 -6.97
C VAL A 94 0.51 -10.13 -7.76
N GLN A 95 1.52 -9.78 -8.55
CA GLN A 95 1.48 -8.58 -9.41
C GLN A 95 0.41 -8.68 -10.51
N ALA A 96 0.05 -9.88 -10.93
CA ALA A 96 -0.95 -10.11 -11.97
C ALA A 96 -2.40 -10.18 -11.43
N TRP A 97 -2.59 -10.33 -10.12
CA TRP A 97 -3.92 -10.43 -9.51
C TRP A 97 -4.47 -9.05 -9.13
N PRO A 98 -5.44 -8.51 -9.87
CA PRO A 98 -5.98 -7.16 -9.62
C PRO A 98 -6.74 -7.06 -8.29
N GLU A 99 -7.20 -8.18 -7.74
CA GLU A 99 -7.86 -8.23 -6.44
C GLU A 99 -6.88 -7.95 -5.29
N VAL A 100 -5.60 -8.24 -5.47
CA VAL A 100 -4.55 -8.04 -4.45
C VAL A 100 -4.03 -6.62 -4.52
N VAL A 101 -4.34 -5.84 -3.50
CA VAL A 101 -3.93 -4.43 -3.41
C VAL A 101 -2.72 -4.21 -2.49
N GLU A 102 -2.34 -5.24 -1.75
CA GLU A 102 -1.14 -5.23 -0.91
C GLU A 102 -0.67 -6.67 -0.67
N CYS A 103 0.63 -6.89 -0.73
CA CYS A 103 1.28 -8.14 -0.35
C CYS A 103 2.52 -7.81 0.46
N ALA A 104 2.60 -8.33 1.67
CA ALA A 104 3.75 -8.17 2.57
C ALA A 104 4.28 -9.53 3.00
N ALA A 105 5.61 -9.70 2.93
CA ALA A 105 6.27 -10.84 3.57
C ALA A 105 6.26 -10.68 5.09
N LEU A 106 5.97 -11.74 5.81
CA LEU A 106 5.88 -11.75 7.26
C LEU A 106 6.94 -12.67 7.88
N THR A 107 7.29 -12.35 9.12
CA THR A 107 7.96 -13.29 10.01
C THR A 107 6.92 -14.13 10.75
N GLY A 108 7.22 -15.41 11.06
CA GLY A 108 6.33 -16.29 11.80
C GLY A 108 5.89 -17.51 11.00
N ASP A 109 4.70 -18.03 11.32
CA ASP A 109 4.20 -19.29 10.75
C ASP A 109 3.68 -19.18 9.33
N MET A 110 3.31 -17.99 8.89
CA MET A 110 2.81 -17.69 7.55
C MET A 110 3.83 -16.80 6.84
N ASP A 111 4.01 -17.01 5.54
CA ASP A 111 5.05 -16.33 4.78
C ASP A 111 4.61 -14.97 4.27
N TYR A 112 3.32 -14.81 3.90
CA TYR A 112 2.78 -13.58 3.31
C TYR A 112 1.42 -13.22 3.87
N LEU A 113 1.16 -11.91 3.91
CA LEU A 113 -0.17 -11.33 4.13
C LEU A 113 -0.60 -10.59 2.87
N LEU A 114 -1.73 -10.99 2.32
CA LEU A 114 -2.40 -10.29 1.23
C LEU A 114 -3.56 -9.44 1.78
N ARG A 115 -3.72 -8.23 1.26
CA ARG A 115 -4.97 -7.49 1.37
C ARG A 115 -5.68 -7.54 0.04
N VAL A 116 -6.87 -8.12 0.04
CA VAL A 116 -7.67 -8.40 -1.15
C VAL A 116 -8.95 -7.59 -1.11
N LEU A 117 -9.28 -6.94 -2.21
CA LEU A 117 -10.52 -6.19 -2.40
C LEU A 117 -11.35 -6.84 -3.51
N VAL A 118 -12.57 -7.25 -3.17
CA VAL A 118 -13.49 -7.89 -4.11
C VAL A 118 -14.90 -7.32 -3.96
N ARG A 119 -15.77 -7.59 -4.93
CA ARG A 119 -17.15 -7.08 -4.92
C ARG A 119 -17.98 -7.74 -3.82
N ASP A 120 -17.88 -9.06 -3.74
CA ASP A 120 -18.75 -9.91 -2.91
C ASP A 120 -18.08 -11.26 -2.61
N MET A 121 -18.76 -12.11 -1.85
CA MET A 121 -18.29 -13.44 -1.48
C MET A 121 -18.12 -14.37 -2.70
N ALA A 122 -18.96 -14.22 -3.73
CA ALA A 122 -18.84 -15.05 -4.95
C ALA A 122 -17.57 -14.69 -5.73
N HIS A 123 -17.23 -13.39 -5.80
CA HIS A 123 -15.96 -12.93 -6.39
C HIS A 123 -14.77 -13.43 -5.56
N TYR A 124 -14.82 -13.30 -4.24
CA TYR A 124 -13.80 -13.84 -3.35
C TYR A 124 -13.57 -15.33 -3.57
N SER A 125 -14.65 -16.12 -3.62
CA SER A 125 -14.58 -17.57 -3.81
C SER A 125 -13.89 -17.95 -5.12
N ARG A 126 -14.20 -17.24 -6.22
CA ARG A 126 -13.52 -17.45 -7.52
C ARG A 126 -12.02 -17.13 -7.41
N PHE A 127 -11.66 -15.99 -6.82
CA PHE A 127 -10.25 -15.62 -6.63
C PHE A 127 -9.48 -16.69 -5.85
N ILE A 128 -10.04 -17.16 -4.73
CA ILE A 128 -9.39 -18.21 -3.91
C ILE A 128 -9.25 -19.51 -4.70
N MET A 129 -10.34 -19.99 -5.30
CA MET A 129 -10.36 -21.33 -5.91
C MET A 129 -9.67 -21.37 -7.27
N ASP A 130 -9.73 -20.28 -8.04
CA ASP A 130 -9.24 -20.26 -9.42
C ASP A 130 -7.87 -19.61 -9.58
N SER A 131 -7.43 -18.80 -8.61
CA SER A 131 -6.15 -18.11 -8.66
C SER A 131 -5.23 -18.55 -7.51
N LEU A 132 -5.57 -18.22 -6.28
CA LEU A 132 -4.64 -18.40 -5.15
C LEU A 132 -4.32 -19.87 -4.87
N LEU A 133 -5.33 -20.73 -4.68
CA LEU A 133 -5.13 -22.15 -4.34
C LEU A 133 -4.69 -23.01 -5.54
N LYS A 134 -4.86 -22.52 -6.77
CA LYS A 134 -4.28 -23.18 -7.95
C LYS A 134 -2.81 -22.88 -8.16
N HIS A 135 -2.27 -21.86 -7.47
CA HIS A 135 -0.87 -21.52 -7.63
C HIS A 135 0.03 -22.59 -6.99
N PRO A 136 0.97 -23.19 -7.76
CA PRO A 136 1.73 -24.37 -7.30
C PRO A 136 2.61 -24.10 -6.09
N ALA A 137 3.03 -22.85 -5.87
CA ALA A 137 3.79 -22.47 -4.70
C ALA A 137 2.95 -22.33 -3.41
N VAL A 138 1.62 -22.25 -3.49
CA VAL A 138 0.75 -22.05 -2.33
C VAL A 138 0.46 -23.41 -1.67
N GLN A 139 0.88 -23.55 -0.41
CA GLN A 139 0.61 -24.73 0.41
C GLN A 139 -0.70 -24.59 1.19
N ASP A 140 -0.92 -23.42 1.79
CA ASP A 140 -2.06 -23.17 2.69
C ASP A 140 -2.38 -21.68 2.74
N CYS A 141 -3.62 -21.34 3.04
CA CYS A 141 -4.03 -19.97 3.29
C CYS A 141 -5.09 -19.89 4.40
N LYS A 142 -5.06 -18.78 5.15
CA LYS A 142 -6.05 -18.45 6.18
C LYS A 142 -6.61 -17.08 5.91
N THR A 143 -7.93 -16.99 5.75
CA THR A 143 -8.61 -15.74 5.46
C THR A 143 -9.35 -15.18 6.66
N SER A 144 -9.22 -13.86 6.83
CA SER A 144 -10.02 -13.06 7.75
C SER A 144 -10.72 -11.94 6.97
N PHE A 145 -12.04 -11.82 7.11
CA PHE A 145 -12.79 -10.74 6.51
C PHE A 145 -12.84 -9.53 7.44
N MET A 146 -12.66 -8.34 6.86
CA MET A 146 -12.77 -7.10 7.60
C MET A 146 -14.23 -6.81 7.93
N MET A 147 -14.61 -6.90 9.19
CA MET A 147 -15.96 -6.57 9.65
C MET A 147 -16.17 -5.04 9.74
N ARG A 148 -15.18 -4.33 10.26
CA ARG A 148 -15.22 -2.88 10.44
C ARG A 148 -13.82 -2.29 10.49
N ARG A 149 -13.60 -1.20 9.77
CA ARG A 149 -12.36 -0.42 9.88
C ARG A 149 -12.50 0.59 11.03
N LEU A 150 -11.67 0.47 12.04
CA LEU A 150 -11.65 1.41 13.18
C LEU A 150 -10.77 2.61 12.91
N LYS A 151 -9.68 2.40 12.16
CA LYS A 151 -8.76 3.46 11.71
C LYS A 151 -8.25 3.12 10.33
N GLY A 152 -8.27 4.08 9.43
CA GLY A 152 -7.69 3.95 8.09
C GLY A 152 -7.12 5.30 7.67
N THR A 153 -5.80 5.39 7.64
CA THR A 153 -5.08 6.57 7.18
C THR A 153 -3.89 6.12 6.36
N THR A 154 -3.51 6.92 5.38
CA THR A 154 -2.26 6.79 4.63
C THR A 154 -1.18 7.72 5.19
N ALA A 155 -1.55 8.60 6.15
CA ALA A 155 -0.61 9.54 6.75
C ALA A 155 0.36 8.82 7.70
N LEU A 156 1.65 9.07 7.48
CA LEU A 156 2.75 8.59 8.32
C LEU A 156 2.93 9.52 9.54
N PRO A 157 3.32 9.02 10.70
CA PRO A 157 3.68 9.84 11.85
C PRO A 157 5.05 10.50 11.58
N LEU A 158 5.11 11.86 11.60
CA LEU A 158 6.30 12.66 11.33
C LEU A 158 6.71 13.49 12.54
#